data_febfc4f5297faacdf8b846c0ea76cfd0
#
_entry.id   febfc4f5297faacdf8b846c0ea76cfd0
#
_cell.length_a   1.000
_cell.length_b   1.000
_cell.length_c   1.000
_cell.angle_alpha   90.00
_cell.angle_beta   90.00
_cell.angle_gamma   90.00
#
_symmetry.space_group_name_H-M   'P 1'
#
loop_
_entity.id
_entity.type
_entity.pdbx_description
1 polymer ?
#
loop_
_entity_poly.entity_id
_entity_poly.type
_entity_poly.pdbx_seq_one_letter_code
_entity_poly.pdbx_strand_id
1 'polypeptide(L)'
;YKNDEQLKLIDAKVEGIVARLKQLGISVKYDNADNKRPGFKFADYELKGVPVRLVMGGRDLENNTMEVMRRDTLEKETVTCDGIETYVQNLLEEIQANIYKKARTYRDSRITTVDSYDEFKEKIEEGGFILAHWDGTVETEEKIKEETKATIRCIPFESFVEGDKEPVSYTHLTLPTIA
;
A
#
# COMPACT_ATOMS: atom_id res chain seq x y z
N TYR A 1 -5.13 -19.10 -26.97
CA TYR A 1 -5.69 -20.44 -27.33
C TYR A 1 -5.66 -20.65 -28.85
N LYS A 2 -5.60 -21.88 -29.29
CA LYS A 2 -5.47 -22.22 -30.72
C LYS A 2 -6.81 -22.60 -31.38
N ASN A 3 -7.79 -23.01 -30.60
CA ASN A 3 -9.13 -23.42 -31.05
C ASN A 3 -10.14 -23.32 -29.90
N ASP A 4 -11.43 -23.46 -30.23
CA ASP A 4 -12.54 -23.35 -29.27
C ASP A 4 -12.56 -24.48 -28.22
N GLU A 5 -12.03 -25.66 -28.55
CA GLU A 5 -11.91 -26.76 -27.59
C GLU A 5 -10.91 -26.44 -26.48
N GLN A 6 -9.76 -25.89 -26.86
CA GLN A 6 -8.75 -25.46 -25.88
C GLN A 6 -9.29 -24.34 -24.98
N LEU A 7 -10.08 -23.41 -25.55
CA LEU A 7 -10.71 -22.35 -24.77
C LEU A 7 -11.67 -22.93 -23.71
N LYS A 8 -12.53 -23.89 -24.08
CA LYS A 8 -13.45 -24.55 -23.14
C LYS A 8 -12.71 -25.25 -21.99
N LEU A 9 -11.56 -25.88 -22.30
CA LEU A 9 -10.74 -26.54 -21.26
C LEU A 9 -10.10 -25.53 -20.31
N ILE A 10 -9.64 -24.39 -20.84
CA ILE A 10 -9.11 -23.28 -20.02
C ILE A 10 -10.22 -22.73 -19.11
N ASP A 11 -11.41 -22.43 -19.69
CA ASP A 11 -12.54 -21.90 -18.92
C ASP A 11 -12.94 -22.85 -17.79
N ALA A 12 -13.11 -24.13 -18.07
CA ALA A 12 -13.46 -25.12 -17.05
C ALA A 12 -12.42 -25.21 -15.92
N LYS A 13 -11.13 -25.16 -16.27
CA LYS A 13 -10.04 -25.18 -15.28
C LYS A 13 -10.01 -23.91 -14.43
N VAL A 14 -10.13 -22.73 -15.06
CA VAL A 14 -10.15 -21.45 -14.39
C VAL A 14 -11.39 -21.30 -13.49
N GLU A 15 -12.57 -21.71 -13.95
CA GLU A 15 -13.79 -21.70 -13.13
C GLU A 15 -13.65 -22.55 -11.89
N GLY A 16 -13.01 -23.72 -11.99
CA GLY A 16 -12.67 -24.55 -10.84
C GLY A 16 -11.77 -23.83 -9.82
N ILE A 17 -10.73 -23.15 -10.28
CA ILE A 17 -9.85 -22.34 -9.43
C ILE A 17 -10.62 -21.17 -8.78
N VAL A 18 -11.43 -20.45 -9.56
CA VAL A 18 -12.27 -19.36 -9.08
C VAL A 18 -13.22 -19.83 -7.97
N ALA A 19 -13.84 -20.99 -8.12
CA ALA A 19 -14.75 -21.55 -7.13
C ALA A 19 -14.01 -21.82 -5.80
N ARG A 20 -12.81 -22.42 -5.85
CA ARG A 20 -12.00 -22.73 -4.67
C ARG A 20 -11.49 -21.47 -3.98
N LEU A 21 -11.02 -20.46 -4.72
CA LEU A 21 -10.61 -19.17 -4.16
C LEU A 21 -11.77 -18.44 -3.46
N LYS A 22 -12.96 -18.48 -4.05
CA LYS A 22 -14.18 -17.92 -3.43
C LYS A 22 -14.57 -18.64 -2.14
N GLN A 23 -14.38 -19.96 -2.05
CA GLN A 23 -14.61 -20.72 -0.82
C GLN A 23 -13.68 -20.29 0.32
N LEU A 24 -12.49 -19.80 0.00
CA LEU A 24 -11.56 -19.20 0.97
C LEU A 24 -11.88 -17.73 1.31
N GLY A 25 -13.01 -17.21 0.83
CA GLY A 25 -13.42 -15.81 1.07
C GLY A 25 -12.69 -14.78 0.19
N ILE A 26 -11.92 -15.23 -0.80
CA ILE A 26 -11.19 -14.33 -1.71
C ILE A 26 -12.14 -13.82 -2.79
N SER A 27 -12.23 -12.50 -2.95
CA SER A 27 -13.00 -11.88 -4.02
C SER A 27 -12.29 -12.06 -5.35
N VAL A 28 -12.95 -12.74 -6.30
CA VAL A 28 -12.38 -13.08 -7.62
C VAL A 28 -13.28 -12.58 -8.73
N LYS A 29 -12.67 -11.87 -9.69
CA LYS A 29 -13.30 -11.54 -10.98
C LYS A 29 -12.65 -12.37 -12.07
N TYR A 30 -13.43 -13.23 -12.72
CA TYR A 30 -13.04 -13.90 -13.95
C TYR A 30 -13.43 -13.03 -15.14
N ASP A 31 -12.47 -12.70 -15.99
CA ASP A 31 -12.67 -11.90 -17.20
C ASP A 31 -12.31 -12.73 -18.44
N ASN A 32 -13.29 -13.44 -18.96
CA ASN A 32 -13.22 -14.23 -20.18
C ASN A 32 -13.77 -13.49 -21.42
N ALA A 33 -14.11 -12.19 -21.30
CA ALA A 33 -14.62 -11.42 -22.43
C ALA A 33 -13.56 -11.28 -23.53
N ASP A 34 -13.91 -11.46 -24.78
CA ASP A 34 -13.04 -11.40 -25.95
C ASP A 34 -13.05 -10.04 -26.66
N ASN A 35 -13.89 -9.11 -26.19
CA ASN A 35 -14.08 -7.77 -26.77
C ASN A 35 -12.93 -6.79 -26.52
N LYS A 36 -11.95 -7.13 -25.67
CA LYS A 36 -10.80 -6.30 -25.32
C LYS A 36 -9.52 -7.11 -25.35
N ARG A 37 -8.44 -6.49 -25.81
CA ARG A 37 -7.11 -7.12 -25.80
C ARG A 37 -6.58 -7.32 -24.39
N PRO A 38 -5.80 -8.38 -24.12
CA PRO A 38 -5.27 -8.67 -22.78
C PRO A 38 -4.55 -7.48 -22.13
N GLY A 39 -3.70 -6.75 -22.86
CA GLY A 39 -2.99 -5.59 -22.31
C GLY A 39 -3.92 -4.48 -21.82
N PHE A 40 -5.05 -4.22 -22.49
CA PHE A 40 -6.04 -3.28 -22.02
C PHE A 40 -6.68 -3.74 -20.70
N LYS A 41 -7.08 -5.01 -20.62
CA LYS A 41 -7.64 -5.59 -19.40
C LYS A 41 -6.67 -5.49 -18.22
N PHE A 42 -5.40 -5.77 -18.47
CA PHE A 42 -4.36 -5.70 -17.45
C PHE A 42 -4.23 -4.29 -16.86
N ALA A 43 -4.11 -3.29 -17.73
CA ALA A 43 -4.04 -1.88 -17.30
C ALA A 43 -5.32 -1.43 -16.53
N ASP A 44 -6.50 -1.84 -17.00
CA ASP A 44 -7.77 -1.50 -16.36
C ASP A 44 -7.86 -2.07 -14.93
N TYR A 45 -7.46 -3.33 -14.72
CA TYR A 45 -7.46 -3.93 -13.39
C TYR A 45 -6.32 -3.41 -12.49
N GLU A 46 -5.18 -3.03 -13.03
CA GLU A 46 -4.12 -2.36 -12.30
C GLU A 46 -4.57 -0.98 -11.77
N LEU A 47 -5.28 -0.20 -12.59
CA LEU A 47 -5.89 1.08 -12.18
C LEU A 47 -6.97 0.88 -11.10
N LYS A 48 -7.75 -0.19 -11.17
CA LYS A 48 -8.75 -0.55 -10.15
C LYS A 48 -8.13 -1.06 -8.85
N GLY A 49 -6.82 -1.25 -8.80
CA GLY A 49 -6.13 -1.67 -7.58
C GLY A 49 -6.18 -3.16 -7.28
N VAL A 50 -6.47 -4.01 -8.28
CA VAL A 50 -6.48 -5.47 -8.09
C VAL A 50 -5.08 -5.96 -7.73
N PRO A 51 -4.88 -6.58 -6.55
CA PRO A 51 -3.55 -6.88 -6.03
C PRO A 51 -2.84 -8.03 -6.75
N VAL A 52 -3.58 -9.03 -7.21
CA VAL A 52 -3.06 -10.23 -7.86
C VAL A 52 -3.80 -10.48 -9.16
N ARG A 53 -3.07 -10.74 -10.23
CA ARG A 53 -3.59 -11.14 -11.52
C ARG A 53 -3.08 -12.53 -11.86
N LEU A 54 -4.01 -13.42 -12.19
CA LEU A 54 -3.75 -14.77 -12.68
C LEU A 54 -4.07 -14.84 -14.17
N VAL A 55 -3.17 -15.42 -14.96
CA VAL A 55 -3.37 -15.58 -16.41
C VAL A 55 -3.07 -17.02 -16.79
N MET A 56 -3.95 -17.61 -17.60
CA MET A 56 -3.75 -18.96 -18.15
C MET A 56 -3.90 -18.92 -19.67
N GLY A 57 -2.87 -19.32 -20.38
CA GLY A 57 -2.89 -19.53 -21.82
C GLY A 57 -2.88 -21.01 -22.19
N GLY A 58 -2.84 -21.30 -23.48
CA GLY A 58 -2.83 -22.69 -23.96
C GLY A 58 -1.61 -23.49 -23.51
N ARG A 59 -0.44 -22.87 -23.43
CA ARG A 59 0.79 -23.51 -22.92
C ARG A 59 0.72 -23.79 -21.43
N ASP A 60 0.12 -22.87 -20.70
CA ASP A 60 -0.03 -23.00 -19.26
C ASP A 60 -0.97 -24.14 -18.92
N LEU A 61 -2.05 -24.32 -19.72
CA LEU A 61 -2.96 -25.46 -19.59
C LEU A 61 -2.24 -26.80 -19.76
N GLU A 62 -1.39 -26.91 -20.80
CA GLU A 62 -0.61 -28.12 -21.12
C GLU A 62 0.38 -28.47 -20.00
N ASN A 63 1.01 -27.46 -19.39
CA ASN A 63 2.01 -27.61 -18.34
C ASN A 63 1.44 -27.61 -16.91
N ASN A 64 0.13 -27.47 -16.75
CA ASN A 64 -0.53 -27.28 -15.45
C ASN A 64 0.02 -26.09 -14.66
N THR A 65 0.33 -24.99 -15.34
CA THR A 65 0.87 -23.76 -14.77
C THR A 65 -0.05 -22.56 -14.99
N MET A 66 0.29 -21.44 -14.36
CA MET A 66 -0.35 -20.15 -14.64
C MET A 66 0.63 -19.00 -14.34
N GLU A 67 0.55 -17.90 -15.11
CA GLU A 67 1.27 -16.67 -14.79
C GLU A 67 0.55 -15.94 -13.66
N VAL A 68 1.31 -15.59 -12.62
CA VAL A 68 0.89 -14.74 -11.53
C VAL A 68 1.62 -13.42 -11.63
N MET A 69 0.92 -12.31 -11.50
CA MET A 69 1.49 -10.98 -11.38
C MET A 69 1.00 -10.31 -10.11
N ARG A 70 1.93 -9.78 -9.34
CA ARG A 70 1.65 -8.98 -8.13
C ARG A 70 1.75 -7.48 -8.43
N ARG A 71 0.77 -6.72 -7.96
CA ARG A 71 0.67 -5.29 -8.27
C ARG A 71 1.67 -4.42 -7.49
N ASP A 72 2.06 -4.81 -6.30
CA ASP A 72 2.91 -4.01 -5.40
C ASP A 72 4.37 -3.90 -5.86
N THR A 73 4.88 -4.90 -6.61
CA THR A 73 6.23 -4.93 -7.18
C THR A 73 6.23 -4.98 -8.71
N LEU A 74 5.09 -5.29 -9.35
CA LEU A 74 4.92 -5.55 -10.79
C LEU A 74 5.69 -6.78 -11.28
N GLU A 75 6.14 -7.62 -10.38
CA GLU A 75 6.82 -8.88 -10.70
C GLU A 75 5.84 -9.92 -11.21
N LYS A 76 6.34 -10.76 -12.12
CA LYS A 76 5.62 -11.87 -12.72
C LYS A 76 6.38 -13.15 -12.48
N GLU A 77 5.65 -14.21 -12.20
CA GLU A 77 6.19 -15.55 -12.07
C GLU A 77 5.23 -16.59 -12.65
N THR A 78 5.75 -17.76 -12.98
CA THR A 78 4.94 -18.89 -13.42
C THR A 78 4.91 -19.93 -12.30
N VAL A 79 3.72 -20.26 -11.85
CA VAL A 79 3.50 -21.22 -10.76
C VAL A 79 2.65 -22.40 -11.22
N THR A 80 2.72 -23.52 -10.50
CA THR A 80 1.84 -24.64 -10.75
C THR A 80 0.41 -24.33 -10.31
N CYS A 81 -0.55 -24.89 -11.03
CA CYS A 81 -1.97 -24.78 -10.63
C CYS A 81 -2.27 -25.58 -9.36
N ASP A 82 -1.44 -26.54 -8.98
CA ASP A 82 -1.63 -27.34 -7.79
C ASP A 82 -1.29 -26.51 -6.54
N GLY A 83 -2.26 -26.35 -5.65
CA GLY A 83 -2.12 -25.51 -4.46
C GLY A 83 -2.15 -24.00 -4.71
N ILE A 84 -2.62 -23.57 -5.88
CA ILE A 84 -2.71 -22.14 -6.25
C ILE A 84 -3.53 -21.34 -5.25
N GLU A 85 -4.51 -21.93 -4.59
CA GLU A 85 -5.35 -21.27 -3.59
C GLU A 85 -4.53 -20.84 -2.36
N THR A 86 -3.72 -21.75 -1.84
CA THR A 86 -2.83 -21.46 -0.71
C THR A 86 -1.76 -20.46 -1.10
N TYR A 87 -1.21 -20.61 -2.30
CA TYR A 87 -0.25 -19.67 -2.85
C TYR A 87 -0.83 -18.25 -2.92
N VAL A 88 -2.03 -18.07 -3.49
CA VAL A 88 -2.69 -16.75 -3.60
C VAL A 88 -3.01 -16.17 -2.23
N GLN A 89 -3.46 -16.98 -1.27
CA GLN A 89 -3.73 -16.53 0.09
C GLN A 89 -2.47 -15.95 0.74
N ASN A 90 -1.37 -16.69 0.71
CA ASN A 90 -0.08 -16.23 1.25
C ASN A 90 0.42 -14.97 0.52
N LEU A 91 0.30 -14.93 -0.81
CA LEU A 91 0.71 -13.80 -1.62
C LEU A 91 -0.07 -12.52 -1.26
N LEU A 92 -1.38 -12.62 -0.99
CA LEU A 92 -2.18 -11.48 -0.56
C LEU A 92 -1.72 -10.93 0.80
N GLU A 93 -1.36 -11.81 1.75
CA GLU A 93 -0.79 -11.40 3.04
C GLU A 93 0.58 -10.74 2.88
N GLU A 94 1.45 -11.29 2.02
CA GLU A 94 2.74 -10.69 1.69
C GLU A 94 2.61 -9.31 1.04
N ILE A 95 1.69 -9.14 0.08
CA ILE A 95 1.41 -7.86 -0.56
C ILE A 95 0.95 -6.83 0.49
N GLN A 96 0.04 -7.21 1.38
CA GLN A 96 -0.43 -6.35 2.46
C GLN A 96 0.72 -5.93 3.38
N ALA A 97 1.56 -6.88 3.80
CA ALA A 97 2.72 -6.61 4.64
C ALA A 97 3.74 -5.69 3.93
N ASN A 98 3.98 -5.90 2.64
CA ASN A 98 4.91 -5.08 1.86
C ASN A 98 4.41 -3.64 1.69
N ILE A 99 3.13 -3.46 1.37
CA ILE A 99 2.52 -2.11 1.26
C ILE A 99 2.58 -1.39 2.61
N TYR A 100 2.24 -2.08 3.70
CA TYR A 100 2.34 -1.53 5.05
C TYR A 100 3.78 -1.12 5.40
N LYS A 101 4.75 -2.00 5.13
CA LYS A 101 6.17 -1.73 5.36
C LYS A 101 6.65 -0.51 4.58
N LYS A 102 6.30 -0.41 3.29
CA LYS A 102 6.64 0.75 2.45
C LYS A 102 6.06 2.05 3.02
N ALA A 103 4.77 2.03 3.36
CA ALA A 103 4.10 3.21 3.92
C ALA A 103 4.70 3.62 5.27
N ARG A 104 4.97 2.65 6.14
CA ARG A 104 5.61 2.89 7.44
C ARG A 104 7.02 3.45 7.30
N THR A 105 7.86 2.84 6.46
CA THR A 105 9.22 3.32 6.20
C THR A 105 9.20 4.75 5.66
N TYR A 106 8.30 5.04 4.72
CA TYR A 106 8.15 6.39 4.19
C TYR A 106 7.73 7.39 5.27
N ARG A 107 6.75 7.05 6.12
CA ARG A 107 6.34 7.87 7.25
C ARG A 107 7.49 8.11 8.21
N ASP A 108 8.16 7.04 8.65
CA ASP A 108 9.20 7.09 9.66
C ASP A 108 10.42 7.89 9.19
N SER A 109 10.76 7.82 7.90
CA SER A 109 11.83 8.63 7.30
C SER A 109 11.50 10.13 7.21
N ARG A 110 10.26 10.52 7.47
CA ARG A 110 9.80 11.90 7.44
C ARG A 110 9.41 12.44 8.82
N ILE A 111 9.75 11.73 9.87
CA ILE A 111 9.59 12.17 11.26
C ILE A 111 10.95 12.65 11.76
N THR A 112 11.03 13.91 12.16
CA THR A 112 12.24 14.52 12.72
C THR A 112 11.94 15.03 14.13
N THR A 113 12.79 14.71 15.09
CA THR A 113 12.71 15.26 16.45
C THR A 113 13.60 16.47 16.56
N VAL A 114 13.11 17.53 17.17
CA VAL A 114 13.86 18.77 17.40
C VAL A 114 13.69 19.23 18.86
N ASP A 115 14.72 19.81 19.42
CA ASP A 115 14.78 20.28 20.81
C ASP A 115 14.82 21.82 20.94
N SER A 116 14.92 22.57 19.83
CA SER A 116 14.93 24.03 19.83
C SER A 116 14.00 24.61 18.75
N TYR A 117 13.53 25.85 19.01
CA TYR A 117 12.63 26.53 18.05
C TYR A 117 13.36 26.95 16.77
N ASP A 118 14.64 27.23 16.82
CA ASP A 118 15.42 27.58 15.63
C ASP A 118 15.63 26.36 14.74
N GLU A 119 15.94 25.20 15.33
CA GLU A 119 16.00 23.93 14.61
C GLU A 119 14.61 23.55 14.02
N PHE A 120 13.54 23.81 14.78
CA PHE A 120 12.19 23.61 14.28
C PHE A 120 11.91 24.43 13.01
N LYS A 121 12.27 25.73 13.00
CA LYS A 121 12.09 26.60 11.82
C LYS A 121 12.91 26.13 10.61
N GLU A 122 14.10 25.60 10.83
CA GLU A 122 14.92 25.05 9.76
C GLU A 122 14.31 23.77 9.19
N LYS A 123 13.93 22.83 10.07
CA LYS A 123 13.41 21.53 9.65
C LYS A 123 12.01 21.57 9.04
N ILE A 124 11.20 22.57 9.40
CA ILE A 124 9.84 22.69 8.83
C ILE A 124 9.88 23.00 7.33
N GLU A 125 10.91 23.68 6.84
CA GLU A 125 11.08 23.97 5.41
C GLU A 125 11.41 22.71 4.60
N GLU A 126 12.02 21.68 5.21
CA GLU A 126 12.32 20.41 4.56
C GLU A 126 11.05 19.55 4.37
N GLY A 127 10.01 19.84 5.13
CA GLY A 127 8.74 19.12 5.11
C GLY A 127 8.75 17.82 5.92
N GLY A 128 7.56 17.29 6.15
CA GLY A 128 7.36 16.06 6.92
C GLY A 128 6.63 16.30 8.23
N PHE A 129 6.93 15.47 9.23
CA PHE A 129 6.39 15.57 10.59
C PHE A 129 7.52 15.94 11.55
N ILE A 130 7.28 16.91 12.41
CA ILE A 130 8.23 17.30 13.43
C ILE A 130 7.67 16.95 14.81
N LEU A 131 8.47 16.25 15.60
CA LEU A 131 8.26 16.03 17.02
C LEU A 131 9.00 17.13 17.77
N ALA A 132 8.24 18.01 18.43
CA ALA A 132 8.79 19.11 19.20
C ALA A 132 8.05 19.26 20.53
N HIS A 133 8.65 19.89 21.53
CA HIS A 133 8.02 20.16 22.82
C HIS A 133 7.00 21.30 22.73
N TRP A 134 5.87 21.19 23.42
CA TRP A 134 4.83 22.21 23.48
C TRP A 134 4.42 22.50 24.93
N ASP A 135 4.24 23.76 25.24
CA ASP A 135 3.83 24.24 26.58
C ASP A 135 2.31 24.12 26.85
N GLY A 136 1.54 23.66 25.87
CA GLY A 136 0.10 23.51 26.01
C GLY A 136 -0.71 24.79 25.83
N THR A 137 -0.07 25.93 25.47
CA THR A 137 -0.76 27.21 25.35
C THR A 137 -1.22 27.52 23.92
N VAL A 138 -2.34 28.23 23.81
CA VAL A 138 -2.87 28.69 22.51
C VAL A 138 -1.97 29.77 21.91
N GLU A 139 -1.39 30.61 22.75
CA GLU A 139 -0.50 31.69 22.33
C GLU A 139 0.74 31.15 21.60
N THR A 140 1.31 30.08 22.10
CA THR A 140 2.46 29.42 21.45
C THR A 140 2.05 28.76 20.13
N GLU A 141 0.88 28.12 20.07
CA GLU A 141 0.36 27.53 18.84
C GLU A 141 0.13 28.59 17.75
N GLU A 142 -0.52 29.70 18.09
CA GLU A 142 -0.78 30.82 17.18
C GLU A 142 0.52 31.44 16.64
N LYS A 143 1.50 31.65 17.51
CA LYS A 143 2.83 32.16 17.13
C LYS A 143 3.54 31.23 16.14
N ILE A 144 3.59 29.93 16.42
CA ILE A 144 4.19 28.94 15.53
C ILE A 144 3.49 28.94 14.17
N LYS A 145 2.16 28.95 14.17
CA LYS A 145 1.37 28.99 12.94
C LYS A 145 1.58 30.26 12.12
N GLU A 146 1.69 31.41 12.78
CA GLU A 146 1.94 32.69 12.12
C GLU A 146 3.33 32.73 11.47
N GLU A 147 4.37 32.31 12.23
CA GLU A 147 5.76 32.37 11.78
C GLU A 147 6.13 31.31 10.76
N THR A 148 5.57 30.10 10.86
CA THR A 148 6.04 28.93 10.08
C THR A 148 4.97 28.29 9.21
N LYS A 149 3.70 28.67 9.35
CA LYS A 149 2.52 28.02 8.74
C LYS A 149 2.30 26.58 9.20
N ALA A 150 3.08 26.09 10.14
CA ALA A 150 2.89 24.77 10.73
C ALA A 150 1.65 24.73 11.61
N THR A 151 1.07 23.55 11.77
CA THR A 151 -0.10 23.31 12.63
C THR A 151 0.10 22.06 13.47
N ILE A 152 -0.31 22.12 14.73
CA ILE A 152 -0.35 20.95 15.61
C ILE A 152 -1.37 19.95 15.07
N ARG A 153 -1.00 18.67 14.98
CA ARG A 153 -1.90 17.60 14.49
C ARG A 153 -2.36 16.65 15.58
N CYS A 154 -1.46 16.23 16.43
CA CYS A 154 -1.80 15.36 17.57
C CYS A 154 -0.69 15.38 18.62
N ILE A 155 -1.03 14.94 19.81
CA ILE A 155 -0.10 14.58 20.87
C ILE A 155 -0.07 13.06 20.91
N PRO A 156 1.09 12.41 20.65
CA PRO A 156 1.17 10.95 20.70
C PRO A 156 0.94 10.43 22.12
N PHE A 157 0.30 9.27 22.24
CA PHE A 157 0.09 8.64 23.54
C PHE A 157 1.40 8.26 24.26
N GLU A 158 2.46 8.03 23.52
CA GLU A 158 3.78 7.64 24.02
C GLU A 158 4.67 8.82 24.43
N SER A 159 4.20 10.06 24.20
CA SER A 159 4.98 11.28 24.39
C SER A 159 4.89 11.90 25.80
N PHE A 160 4.14 11.30 26.72
CA PHE A 160 4.11 11.74 28.11
C PHE A 160 5.36 11.28 28.84
N VAL A 161 6.46 12.03 28.68
CA VAL A 161 7.61 11.94 29.57
C VAL A 161 7.45 13.06 30.60
N GLU A 162 7.04 12.69 31.82
CA GLU A 162 7.16 13.58 32.98
C GLU A 162 8.64 13.88 33.20
N GLY A 163 9.03 15.14 33.13
CA GLY A 163 10.37 15.58 33.53
C GLY A 163 10.79 16.88 32.89
N ASP A 164 11.32 17.76 33.74
CA ASP A 164 11.91 19.07 33.54
C ASP A 164 12.75 19.22 32.27
N LYS A 165 12.13 19.51 31.15
CA LYS A 165 12.81 20.17 30.05
C LYS A 165 12.09 21.46 29.76
N GLU A 166 12.82 22.53 29.65
CA GLU A 166 12.30 23.84 29.29
C GLU A 166 11.42 23.74 28.02
N PRO A 167 10.30 24.46 27.95
CA PRO A 167 9.33 24.31 26.88
C PRO A 167 9.92 24.85 25.56
N VAL A 168 10.45 23.94 24.80
CA VAL A 168 10.32 24.01 23.37
C VAL A 168 9.12 23.10 23.06
N SER A 169 8.05 23.69 22.60
CA SER A 169 6.72 23.08 22.60
C SER A 169 6.69 21.66 22.03
N TYR A 170 6.15 20.71 22.80
CA TYR A 170 5.89 19.35 22.31
C TYR A 170 4.70 19.35 21.35
N THR A 171 4.94 19.19 20.08
CA THR A 171 3.88 19.04 19.11
C THR A 171 4.29 18.13 17.99
N HIS A 172 3.36 17.30 17.59
CA HIS A 172 3.35 16.74 16.24
C HIS A 172 2.89 17.82 15.29
N LEU A 173 3.81 18.41 14.58
CA LEU A 173 3.50 19.36 13.53
C LEU A 173 3.53 18.67 12.19
N THR A 174 2.42 18.69 11.48
CA THR A 174 2.39 18.29 10.09
C THR A 174 2.34 19.51 9.21
N LEU A 175 3.17 19.48 8.18
CA LEU A 175 3.07 20.46 7.11
C LEU A 175 1.77 20.38 6.37
N PRO A 176 1.25 21.51 5.88
CA PRO A 176 0.25 21.49 4.84
C PRO A 176 0.83 20.74 3.64
N THR A 177 0.08 19.78 3.12
CA THR A 177 0.34 19.21 1.81
C THR A 177 0.31 20.35 0.82
N ILE A 178 1.45 20.66 0.22
CA ILE A 178 1.47 21.56 -0.92
C ILE A 178 0.92 20.73 -2.07
N ALA A 179 -0.22 21.15 -2.59
CA ALA A 179 -0.82 20.60 -3.79
C ALA A 179 0.02 20.96 -5.03
#